data_bf1ee0200ebb3a78a923765a21152b1d
#
_entry.id   bf1ee0200ebb3a78a923765a21152b1d
#
_cell.length_a   1.000
_cell.length_b   1.000
_cell.length_c   1.000
_cell.angle_alpha   90.00
_cell.angle_beta   90.00
_cell.angle_gamma   90.00
#
_symmetry.space_group_name_H-M   'P 1'
#
loop_
_entity.id
_entity.type
_entity.pdbx_description
1 polymer ?
#
loop_
_entity_poly.entity_id
_entity_poly.type
_entity_poly.pdbx_seq_one_letter_code
_entity_poly.pdbx_strand_id
1 'polypeptide(L)'
;SEMCIRDRIQEAAKVLATAGFDMEIVERHHRLKLDAPSGTALALADSLNEAMDNQYHYVYDRSQKREMRDDKEIGISAVRGGTIVGDHEVIFAGPDEVIEFKHTAYSKAVFGKGAVEAAKFLAGKPAGRYDMADVIEG
;
A
#
# COMPACT_ATOMS: atom_id res chain seq x y z
N SER A 1 -11.17 3.28 -1.16
CA SER A 1 -10.18 3.52 -2.22
C SER A 1 -8.76 3.28 -1.70
N GLU A 2 -7.78 3.31 -2.58
CA GLU A 2 -6.37 3.17 -2.23
C GLU A 2 -5.91 4.23 -1.22
N MET A 3 -6.45 5.44 -1.31
CA MET A 3 -6.12 6.52 -0.39
C MET A 3 -6.63 6.24 1.02
N CYS A 4 -7.80 5.61 1.16
CA CYS A 4 -8.33 5.21 2.46
C CYS A 4 -7.52 4.09 3.09
N ILE A 5 -7.08 3.12 2.29
CA ILE A 5 -6.29 1.99 2.81
C ILE A 5 -4.92 2.45 3.33
N ARG A 6 -4.31 3.48 2.72
CA ARG A 6 -3.02 4.01 3.16
C ARG A 6 -3.04 4.46 4.61
N ASP A 7 -4.06 5.19 5.01
CA ASP A 7 -4.20 5.66 6.38
C ASP A 7 -4.39 4.50 7.37
N ARG A 8 -5.18 3.51 6.99
CA ARG A 8 -5.46 2.35 7.84
C ARG A 8 -4.26 1.44 8.02
N ILE A 9 -3.47 1.24 6.98
CA ILE A 9 -2.26 0.40 7.08
C ILE A 9 -1.18 1.09 7.92
N GLN A 10 -1.11 2.41 7.96
CA GLN A 10 -0.20 3.12 8.85
C GLN A 10 -0.54 2.86 10.31
N GLU A 11 -1.82 2.94 10.68
CA GLU A 11 -2.28 2.62 12.03
C GLU A 11 -1.98 1.16 12.39
N ALA A 12 -2.27 0.25 11.46
CA ALA A 12 -1.99 -1.17 11.66
C ALA A 12 -0.49 -1.45 11.83
N ALA A 13 0.35 -0.81 11.02
CA ALA A 13 1.80 -0.99 11.11
C ALA A 13 2.36 -0.62 12.48
N LYS A 14 1.91 0.48 13.07
CA LYS A 14 2.35 0.93 14.39
C LYS A 14 2.10 -0.10 15.48
N VAL A 15 1.03 -0.89 15.35
CA VAL A 15 0.67 -1.95 16.30
C VAL A 15 1.35 -3.28 15.92
N LEU A 16 1.18 -3.70 14.67
CA LEU A 16 1.57 -5.05 14.23
C LEU A 16 3.07 -5.19 13.99
N ALA A 17 3.69 -4.24 13.28
CA ALA A 17 5.13 -4.31 13.04
C ALA A 17 5.92 -4.18 14.34
N THR A 18 5.45 -3.35 15.27
CA THR A 18 6.04 -3.23 16.61
C THR A 18 5.90 -4.54 17.40
N ALA A 19 4.84 -5.30 17.15
CA ALA A 19 4.62 -6.62 17.77
C ALA A 19 5.39 -7.77 17.06
N GLY A 20 6.22 -7.46 16.06
CA GLY A 20 7.04 -8.44 15.37
C GLY A 20 6.42 -9.05 14.11
N PHE A 21 5.34 -8.49 13.61
CA PHE A 21 4.77 -8.92 12.32
C PHE A 21 5.63 -8.40 11.16
N ASP A 22 5.90 -9.26 10.20
CA ASP A 22 6.57 -8.90 8.97
C ASP A 22 5.59 -8.22 8.01
N MET A 23 6.06 -7.22 7.26
CA MET A 23 5.25 -6.50 6.29
C MET A 23 5.64 -6.86 4.87
N GLU A 24 4.67 -7.23 4.04
CA GLU A 24 4.85 -7.57 2.63
C GLU A 24 3.73 -6.95 1.80
N ILE A 25 4.02 -6.65 0.55
CA ILE A 25 3.03 -6.12 -0.40
C ILE A 25 3.01 -7.00 -1.64
N VAL A 26 1.81 -7.35 -2.09
CA VAL A 26 1.60 -8.04 -3.38
C VAL A 26 0.68 -7.18 -4.22
N GLU A 27 1.07 -6.90 -5.45
CA GLU A 27 0.23 -6.15 -6.38
C GLU A 27 0.03 -6.91 -7.69
N ARG A 28 -1.14 -6.75 -8.29
CA ARG A 28 -1.53 -7.44 -9.51
C ARG A 28 -2.10 -6.43 -10.49
N HIS A 29 -1.62 -6.46 -11.73
CA HIS A 29 -2.08 -5.61 -12.82
C HIS A 29 -2.12 -6.37 -14.15
N HIS A 30 -2.72 -5.74 -15.14
CA HIS A 30 -2.83 -6.29 -16.49
C HIS A 30 -1.47 -6.53 -17.13
N ARG A 31 -1.46 -7.42 -18.12
CA ARG A 31 -0.26 -7.86 -18.82
C ARG A 31 0.53 -6.77 -19.53
N LEU A 32 -0.11 -5.64 -19.83
CA LEU A 32 0.50 -4.53 -20.57
C LEU A 32 1.15 -3.46 -19.69
N LYS A 33 1.05 -3.59 -18.36
CA LYS A 33 1.65 -2.62 -17.46
C LYS A 33 3.17 -2.78 -17.46
N LEU A 34 3.88 -1.70 -17.80
CA LEU A 34 5.35 -1.72 -17.95
C LEU A 34 6.10 -1.59 -16.64
N ASP A 35 5.66 -0.71 -15.76
CA ASP A 35 6.31 -0.50 -14.47
C ASP A 35 5.97 -1.63 -13.48
N ALA A 36 6.96 -2.07 -12.76
CA ALA A 36 6.86 -3.04 -11.68
C ALA A 36 7.95 -2.74 -10.63
N PRO A 37 7.61 -2.56 -9.36
CA PRO A 37 6.24 -2.54 -8.84
C PRO A 37 5.46 -1.30 -9.28
N SER A 38 4.13 -1.32 -9.09
CA SER A 38 3.28 -0.18 -9.41
C SER A 38 3.57 1.02 -8.52
N GLY A 39 3.24 2.22 -9.01
CA GLY A 39 3.36 3.44 -8.20
C GLY A 39 2.54 3.38 -6.91
N THR A 40 1.35 2.78 -6.95
CA THR A 40 0.52 2.57 -5.75
C THR A 40 1.19 1.63 -4.75
N ALA A 41 1.79 0.54 -5.21
CA ALA A 41 2.51 -0.37 -4.32
C ALA A 41 3.67 0.33 -3.61
N LEU A 42 4.43 1.15 -4.33
CA LEU A 42 5.51 1.96 -3.74
C LEU A 42 4.97 2.98 -2.74
N ALA A 43 3.85 3.63 -3.05
CA ALA A 43 3.21 4.57 -2.14
C ALA A 43 2.72 3.89 -0.85
N LEU A 44 2.21 2.66 -0.95
CA LEU A 44 1.83 1.86 0.22
C LEU A 44 3.05 1.50 1.07
N ALA A 45 4.13 1.07 0.43
CA ALA A 45 5.40 0.78 1.11
C ALA A 45 5.96 2.01 1.82
N ASP A 46 5.95 3.17 1.16
CA ASP A 46 6.38 4.44 1.75
C ASP A 46 5.53 4.80 2.96
N SER A 47 4.22 4.59 2.88
CA SER A 47 3.30 4.84 4.01
C SER A 47 3.60 3.95 5.21
N LEU A 48 3.87 2.66 4.98
CA LEU A 48 4.28 1.73 6.05
C LEU A 48 5.61 2.15 6.65
N ASN A 49 6.58 2.47 5.81
CA ASN A 49 7.92 2.86 6.24
C ASN A 49 7.89 4.15 7.04
N GLU A 50 7.12 5.14 6.59
CA GLU A 50 6.93 6.42 7.28
C GLU A 50 6.33 6.20 8.69
N ALA A 51 5.36 5.32 8.83
CA ALA A 51 4.77 4.96 10.12
C ALA A 51 5.77 4.31 11.08
N MET A 52 6.83 3.72 10.55
CA MET A 52 7.88 3.03 11.30
C MET A 52 9.22 3.78 11.27
N ASP A 53 9.18 5.11 11.21
CA ASP A 53 10.36 6.00 11.26
C ASP A 53 11.38 5.75 10.14
N ASN A 54 10.91 5.31 8.98
CA ASN A 54 11.74 5.06 7.78
C ASN A 54 12.91 4.11 8.01
N GLN A 55 12.72 3.10 8.84
CA GLN A 55 13.76 2.13 9.20
C GLN A 55 13.82 0.91 8.28
N TYR A 56 12.87 0.79 7.34
CA TYR A 56 12.74 -0.38 6.48
C TYR A 56 13.37 -0.13 5.11
N HIS A 57 13.88 -1.19 4.51
CA HIS A 57 14.32 -1.20 3.11
C HIS A 57 13.41 -2.12 2.29
N TYR A 58 13.35 -1.88 0.97
CA TYR A 58 12.46 -2.62 0.08
C TYR A 58 13.20 -3.75 -0.63
N VAL A 59 12.52 -4.89 -0.76
CA VAL A 59 13.03 -6.06 -1.48
C VAL A 59 12.04 -6.41 -2.58
N TYR A 60 12.48 -6.34 -3.83
CA TYR A 60 11.63 -6.56 -4.99
C TYR A 60 11.67 -7.98 -5.54
N ASP A 61 12.77 -8.69 -5.34
CA ASP A 61 12.95 -10.04 -5.85
C ASP A 61 13.84 -10.84 -4.90
N ARG A 62 13.24 -11.81 -4.24
CA ARG A 62 13.96 -12.68 -3.30
C ARG A 62 14.76 -13.78 -3.99
N SER A 63 14.51 -14.03 -5.28
CA SER A 63 15.22 -15.09 -6.03
C SER A 63 16.70 -14.79 -6.24
N GLN A 64 17.10 -13.51 -6.15
CA GLN A 64 18.46 -13.08 -6.39
C GLN A 64 19.44 -13.46 -5.27
N LYS A 65 18.92 -13.75 -4.08
CA LYS A 65 19.75 -14.07 -2.92
C LYS A 65 19.17 -15.27 -2.17
N ARG A 66 20.04 -16.16 -1.75
CA ARG A 66 19.67 -17.30 -0.89
C ARG A 66 19.94 -16.93 0.57
N GLU A 67 19.03 -16.18 1.17
CA GLU A 67 19.17 -15.73 2.55
C GLU A 67 17.81 -15.66 3.25
N MET A 68 17.83 -15.66 4.57
CA MET A 68 16.62 -15.44 5.35
C MET A 68 16.14 -14.00 5.22
N ARG A 69 14.84 -13.82 5.42
CA ARG A 69 14.23 -12.50 5.44
C ARG A 69 14.80 -11.66 6.60
N ASP A 70 15.13 -10.40 6.31
CA ASP A 70 15.54 -9.43 7.33
C ASP A 70 14.30 -8.88 8.04
N ASP A 71 14.42 -8.57 9.34
CA ASP A 71 13.34 -8.01 10.15
C ASP A 71 12.89 -6.62 9.68
N LYS A 72 13.79 -5.86 9.06
CA LYS A 72 13.55 -4.47 8.61
C LYS A 72 13.38 -4.37 7.10
N GLU A 73 12.76 -5.35 6.47
CA GLU A 73 12.45 -5.27 5.05
C GLU A 73 10.95 -5.27 4.79
N ILE A 74 10.55 -4.63 3.70
CA ILE A 74 9.22 -4.73 3.12
C ILE A 74 9.40 -5.34 1.74
N GLY A 75 8.91 -6.56 1.56
CA GLY A 75 8.92 -7.21 0.25
C GLY A 75 7.79 -6.66 -0.61
N ILE A 76 8.06 -6.44 -1.90
CA ILE A 76 7.05 -5.97 -2.85
C ILE A 76 7.08 -6.89 -4.06
N SER A 77 6.01 -7.65 -4.26
CA SER A 77 5.89 -8.63 -5.35
C SER A 77 4.86 -8.17 -6.36
N ALA A 78 5.19 -8.28 -7.65
CA ALA A 78 4.36 -7.84 -8.75
C ALA A 78 3.87 -9.03 -9.58
N VAL A 79 2.56 -9.10 -9.84
CA VAL A 79 1.95 -10.07 -10.75
C VAL A 79 1.43 -9.33 -11.96
N ARG A 80 1.66 -9.86 -13.15
CA ARG A 80 1.18 -9.31 -14.42
C ARG A 80 0.42 -10.39 -15.17
N GLY A 81 -0.84 -10.08 -15.57
CA GLY A 81 -1.65 -11.04 -16.33
C GLY A 81 -3.01 -10.50 -16.71
N GLY A 82 -3.54 -10.99 -17.80
CA GLY A 82 -4.90 -10.68 -18.23
C GLY A 82 -5.19 -9.19 -18.31
N THR A 83 -6.37 -8.85 -17.83
CA THR A 83 -6.93 -7.48 -17.84
C THR A 83 -7.16 -6.94 -16.43
N ILE A 84 -6.40 -7.40 -15.46
CA ILE A 84 -6.52 -6.95 -14.06
C ILE A 84 -6.34 -5.44 -14.00
N VAL A 85 -7.31 -4.71 -13.47
CA VAL A 85 -7.26 -3.24 -13.39
C VAL A 85 -6.24 -2.78 -12.35
N GLY A 86 -6.30 -3.34 -11.16
CA GLY A 86 -5.36 -3.05 -10.09
C GLY A 86 -5.78 -3.71 -8.79
N ASP A 87 -4.87 -4.44 -8.19
CA ASP A 87 -5.12 -5.20 -6.97
C ASP A 87 -3.89 -5.06 -6.08
N HIS A 88 -4.09 -4.59 -4.85
CA HIS A 88 -3.04 -4.34 -3.89
C HIS A 88 -3.37 -5.01 -2.56
N GLU A 89 -2.42 -5.72 -2.03
CA GLU A 89 -2.56 -6.47 -0.79
C GLU A 89 -1.39 -6.15 0.13
N VAL A 90 -1.69 -5.65 1.33
CA VAL A 90 -0.69 -5.44 2.38
C VAL A 90 -0.84 -6.57 3.39
N ILE A 91 0.22 -7.31 3.58
CA ILE A 91 0.26 -8.51 4.42
C ILE A 91 1.07 -8.21 5.68
N PHE A 92 0.46 -8.47 6.83
CA PHE A 92 1.14 -8.47 8.12
C PHE A 92 1.21 -9.93 8.59
N ALA A 93 2.38 -10.53 8.47
CA ALA A 93 2.60 -11.93 8.80
C ALA A 93 3.28 -12.07 10.18
N GLY A 94 2.55 -12.58 11.13
CA GLY A 94 3.03 -12.82 12.49
C GLY A 94 3.19 -14.31 12.82
N PRO A 95 3.55 -14.64 14.06
CA PRO A 95 3.59 -16.02 14.50
C PRO A 95 2.19 -16.64 14.46
N ASP A 96 2.04 -17.68 13.65
CA ASP A 96 0.81 -18.48 13.52
C ASP A 96 -0.43 -17.70 13.05
N GLU A 97 -0.26 -16.46 12.55
CA GLU A 97 -1.39 -15.67 12.04
C GLU A 97 -0.94 -14.69 10.96
N VAL A 98 -1.88 -14.34 10.07
CA VAL A 98 -1.68 -13.35 9.01
C VAL A 98 -2.88 -12.42 8.99
N ILE A 99 -2.61 -11.11 8.91
CA ILE A 99 -3.65 -10.08 8.74
C ILE A 99 -3.38 -9.39 7.40
N GLU A 100 -4.41 -9.27 6.57
CA GLU A 100 -4.28 -8.70 5.23
C GLU A 100 -5.25 -7.55 5.03
N PHE A 101 -4.75 -6.49 4.37
CA PHE A 101 -5.58 -5.40 3.85
C PHE A 101 -5.53 -5.48 2.34
N LYS A 102 -6.68 -5.66 1.71
CA LYS A 102 -6.76 -5.82 0.25
C LYS A 102 -7.69 -4.81 -0.37
N HIS A 103 -7.25 -4.19 -1.45
CA HIS A 103 -8.05 -3.33 -2.31
C HIS A 103 -8.02 -3.87 -3.73
N THR A 104 -9.18 -4.10 -4.32
CA THR A 104 -9.33 -4.55 -5.70
C THR A 104 -10.14 -3.52 -6.48
N ALA A 105 -9.54 -2.94 -7.50
CA ALA A 105 -10.25 -2.07 -8.44
C ALA A 105 -10.79 -2.91 -9.61
N TYR A 106 -12.09 -2.83 -9.86
CA TYR A 106 -12.74 -3.53 -10.98
C TYR A 106 -12.85 -2.64 -12.22
N SER A 107 -12.68 -1.33 -12.07
CA SER A 107 -12.62 -0.39 -13.18
C SER A 107 -11.79 0.82 -12.81
N LYS A 108 -11.26 1.54 -13.83
CA LYS A 108 -10.52 2.79 -13.61
C LYS A 108 -11.41 3.92 -13.06
N ALA A 109 -12.72 3.82 -13.19
CA ALA A 109 -13.67 4.82 -12.69
C ALA A 109 -13.59 5.00 -11.16
N VAL A 110 -13.18 3.97 -10.42
CA VAL A 110 -13.00 4.03 -8.96
C VAL A 110 -11.97 5.09 -8.54
N PHE A 111 -10.93 5.29 -9.33
CA PHE A 111 -9.89 6.28 -9.05
C PHE A 111 -10.40 7.70 -9.31
N GLY A 112 -11.16 7.89 -10.39
CA GLY A 112 -11.79 9.18 -10.72
C GLY A 112 -12.77 9.64 -9.64
N LYS A 113 -13.57 8.74 -9.07
CA LYS A 113 -14.51 9.05 -8.00
C LYS A 113 -13.80 9.57 -6.75
N GLY A 114 -12.74 8.90 -6.32
CA GLY A 114 -11.94 9.32 -5.17
C GLY A 114 -11.29 10.70 -5.39
N ALA A 115 -10.78 10.95 -6.59
CA ALA A 115 -10.19 12.24 -6.95
C ALA A 115 -11.23 13.37 -6.91
N VAL A 116 -12.46 13.13 -7.39
CA VAL A 116 -13.54 14.12 -7.35
C VAL A 116 -13.94 14.46 -5.91
N GLU A 117 -14.07 13.46 -5.04
CA GLU A 117 -14.41 13.69 -3.64
C GLU A 117 -13.29 14.46 -2.92
N ALA A 118 -12.04 14.13 -3.17
CA ALA A 118 -10.90 14.86 -2.61
C ALA A 118 -10.88 16.33 -3.10
N ALA A 119 -11.14 16.56 -4.38
CA ALA A 119 -11.20 17.91 -4.94
C ALA A 119 -12.32 18.74 -4.31
N LYS A 120 -13.50 18.16 -4.08
CA LYS A 120 -14.61 18.82 -3.39
C LYS A 120 -14.24 19.22 -1.96
N PHE A 121 -13.56 18.32 -1.23
CA PHE A 121 -13.10 18.60 0.13
C PHE A 121 -12.10 19.76 0.15
N LEU A 122 -11.13 19.77 -0.77
CA LEU A 122 -10.06 20.78 -0.81
C LEU A 122 -10.55 22.16 -1.25
N ALA A 123 -11.69 22.24 -1.91
CA ALA A 123 -12.27 23.53 -2.35
C ALA A 123 -12.53 24.42 -1.12
N GLY A 124 -11.92 25.62 -1.09
CA GLY A 124 -12.04 26.56 0.01
C GLY A 124 -11.22 26.26 1.25
N LYS A 125 -10.44 25.22 1.27
CA LYS A 125 -9.53 24.92 2.38
C LYS A 125 -8.24 25.76 2.29
N PRO A 126 -7.66 26.19 3.42
CA PRO A 126 -6.37 26.87 3.40
C PRO A 126 -5.26 25.94 2.90
N ALA A 127 -4.15 26.54 2.45
CA ALA A 127 -2.99 25.77 2.04
C ALA A 127 -2.49 24.89 3.19
N GLY A 128 -2.24 23.61 2.91
CA GLY A 128 -1.82 22.64 3.94
C GLY A 128 -1.73 21.25 3.35
N ARG A 129 -1.39 20.30 4.20
CA ARG A 129 -1.37 18.88 3.84
C ARG A 129 -2.62 18.20 4.38
N TYR A 130 -3.35 17.51 3.52
CA TYR A 130 -4.57 16.79 3.85
C TYR A 130 -4.47 15.35 3.38
N ASP A 131 -5.10 14.44 4.09
CA ASP A 131 -5.20 13.03 3.71
C ASP A 131 -6.66 12.57 3.56
N MET A 132 -6.88 11.29 3.28
CA MET A 132 -8.25 10.77 3.11
C MET A 132 -9.01 10.68 4.41
N ALA A 133 -8.35 10.60 5.56
CA ALA A 133 -9.01 10.68 6.84
C ALA A 133 -9.66 12.06 7.02
N ASP A 134 -8.95 13.14 6.63
CA ASP A 134 -9.48 14.50 6.66
C ASP A 134 -10.73 14.64 5.76
N VAL A 135 -10.71 14.04 4.58
CA VAL A 135 -11.86 14.05 3.65
C VAL A 135 -13.08 13.35 4.26
N ILE A 136 -12.88 12.22 4.93
CA ILE A 136 -13.95 11.43 5.54
C ILE A 136 -14.54 12.16 6.77
N GLU A 137 -13.70 12.76 7.58
CA GLU A 137 -14.10 13.47 8.81
C GLU A 137 -14.68 14.86 8.55
N GLY A 138 -14.23 15.48 7.48
CA GLY A 138 -14.59 16.85 7.12
C GLY A 138 -15.87 17.01 6.39
#